data_3c7d5b249b0d0f45107cbf780ff17ff8
#
_entry.id   3c7d5b249b0d0f45107cbf780ff17ff8
#
_cell.length_a   1.000
_cell.length_b   1.000
_cell.length_c   1.000
_cell.angle_alpha   90.00
_cell.angle_beta   90.00
_cell.angle_gamma   90.00
#
_symmetry.space_group_name_H-M   'P 1'
#
loop_
_entity.id
_entity.type
_entity.pdbx_description
1 polymer ?
#
loop_
_entity_poly.entity_id
_entity_poly.type
_entity_poly.pdbx_seq_one_letter_code
_entity_poly.pdbx_strand_id
1 'polypeptide(L)'
;MARPQGDLGDNGDVQGYRDDGVVLRTHKLGEADRIITLLTRQNGRVRAVAKGVRRTKSRFGGRLEPFTHVDVLIHPGRSLDVIQQAEVIRAYGKPLATDYPRYTAGTAMLETAEKFTPVEKEPAIRQFLLLIGGLRALGEPDAADYLDEAEESDEADRLNEADRLNEPDRLDDVDKLDDDDEFDEADELASPTREPRLVLDAYLLRSLALEGYAPSLEECARCGVTAASGTRPLVAFTVASGGMVCANCRQPGSASPAPQTVALMRALLRGDWAAAMRSERRHRVECSGLVAAYLQWHLEHSIRSLRHVERA
;
A
#
# COMPACT_ATOMS: atom_id res chain seq x y z
N MET A 1 -17.95 40.04 52.36
CA MET A 1 -16.94 39.11 51.84
C MET A 1 -17.64 38.07 50.95
N ALA A 2 -17.67 38.38 49.67
CA ALA A 2 -18.24 37.47 48.66
C ALA A 2 -17.15 36.57 48.13
N ARG A 3 -17.40 35.24 48.08
CA ARG A 3 -16.51 34.26 47.46
C ARG A 3 -16.61 34.38 45.94
N PRO A 4 -15.51 34.32 45.19
CA PRO A 4 -15.59 34.24 43.74
C PRO A 4 -16.12 32.85 43.32
N GLN A 5 -17.16 32.87 42.50
CA GLN A 5 -17.66 31.71 41.77
C GLN A 5 -16.56 31.24 40.80
N GLY A 6 -16.16 29.99 40.95
CA GLY A 6 -15.22 29.32 40.02
C GLY A 6 -15.84 29.26 38.63
N ASP A 7 -15.06 29.71 37.70
CA ASP A 7 -15.26 29.62 36.28
C ASP A 7 -15.26 28.13 35.89
N LEU A 8 -16.44 27.61 35.57
CA LEU A 8 -16.59 26.28 34.99
C LEU A 8 -16.09 26.39 33.54
N GLY A 9 -14.86 25.95 33.32
CA GLY A 9 -14.22 25.89 32.00
C GLY A 9 -15.19 25.35 30.95
N ASP A 10 -15.37 26.16 29.93
CA ASP A 10 -16.01 25.86 28.66
C ASP A 10 -15.37 24.60 28.06
N ASN A 11 -15.97 23.45 28.28
CA ASN A 11 -15.72 22.25 27.51
C ASN A 11 -16.34 22.44 26.12
N GLY A 12 -15.71 23.29 25.30
CA GLY A 12 -16.06 23.41 23.90
C GLY A 12 -16.12 21.99 23.33
N ASP A 13 -17.30 21.61 22.88
CA ASP A 13 -17.61 20.33 22.26
C ASP A 13 -16.74 20.21 20.99
N VAL A 14 -15.56 19.65 21.12
CA VAL A 14 -14.60 19.52 20.01
C VAL A 14 -15.22 18.55 19.03
N GLN A 15 -15.78 19.11 17.96
CA GLN A 15 -16.48 18.36 16.92
C GLN A 15 -15.57 17.28 16.34
N GLY A 16 -16.06 16.04 16.28
CA GLY A 16 -15.38 14.94 15.61
C GLY A 16 -15.24 15.22 14.11
N TYR A 17 -14.21 14.62 13.49
CA TYR A 17 -13.97 14.71 12.06
C TYR A 17 -14.02 13.35 11.39
N ARG A 18 -14.42 13.30 10.12
CA ARG A 18 -14.36 12.11 9.27
C ARG A 18 -13.15 12.20 8.35
N ASP A 19 -12.51 11.06 8.15
CA ASP A 19 -11.42 10.92 7.20
C ASP A 19 -11.35 9.46 6.71
N ASP A 20 -10.84 9.24 5.52
CA ASP A 20 -10.51 7.90 5.06
C ASP A 20 -9.02 7.61 5.30
N GLY A 21 -8.72 6.38 5.71
CA GLY A 21 -7.35 6.01 6.10
C GLY A 21 -7.05 4.52 5.99
N VAL A 22 -5.77 4.21 5.83
CA VAL A 22 -5.27 2.83 5.88
C VAL A 22 -4.76 2.54 7.27
N VAL A 23 -5.18 1.41 7.85
CA VAL A 23 -4.65 0.92 9.12
C VAL A 23 -3.23 0.41 8.90
N LEU A 24 -2.25 1.13 9.46
CA LEU A 24 -0.83 0.77 9.37
C LEU A 24 -0.45 -0.26 10.43
N ARG A 25 -0.91 -0.03 11.68
CA ARG A 25 -0.51 -0.84 12.83
C ARG A 25 -1.51 -0.76 13.97
N THR A 26 -1.54 -1.82 14.78
CA THR A 26 -2.37 -1.87 15.99
C THR A 26 -1.52 -2.25 17.21
N HIS A 27 -1.76 -1.58 18.34
CA HIS A 27 -1.16 -1.91 19.63
C HIS A 27 -2.23 -2.18 20.69
N LYS A 28 -1.99 -3.18 21.52
CA LYS A 28 -2.87 -3.46 22.69
C LYS A 28 -2.80 -2.30 23.68
N LEU A 29 -3.97 -1.85 24.15
CA LEU A 29 -4.12 -0.86 25.20
C LEU A 29 -5.04 -1.44 26.29
N GLY A 30 -4.48 -1.78 27.45
CA GLY A 30 -5.23 -2.49 28.48
C GLY A 30 -5.82 -3.82 28.00
N GLU A 31 -6.97 -4.22 28.58
CA GLU A 31 -7.57 -5.52 28.30
C GLU A 31 -8.46 -5.53 27.05
N ALA A 32 -9.20 -4.45 26.81
CA ALA A 32 -10.26 -4.41 25.80
C ALA A 32 -9.98 -3.49 24.59
N ASP A 33 -9.02 -2.58 24.70
CA ASP A 33 -8.80 -1.51 23.74
C ASP A 33 -7.55 -1.76 22.88
N ARG A 34 -7.44 -1.02 21.78
CA ARG A 34 -6.22 -0.92 20.96
C ARG A 34 -5.96 0.52 20.59
N ILE A 35 -4.68 0.88 20.45
CA ILE A 35 -4.25 2.07 19.71
C ILE A 35 -4.11 1.66 18.26
N ILE A 36 -4.78 2.38 17.38
CA ILE A 36 -4.76 2.18 15.93
C ILE A 36 -3.94 3.32 15.34
N THR A 37 -2.91 2.99 14.57
CA THR A 37 -2.16 3.95 13.75
C THR A 37 -2.70 3.89 12.33
N LEU A 38 -3.20 5.01 11.82
CA LEU A 38 -3.71 5.17 10.46
C LEU A 38 -2.85 6.16 9.70
N LEU A 39 -2.68 5.95 8.41
CA LEU A 39 -2.34 7.01 7.48
C LEU A 39 -3.62 7.45 6.81
N THR A 40 -4.05 8.68 7.09
CA THR A 40 -5.30 9.22 6.58
C THR A 40 -5.07 10.17 5.42
N ARG A 41 -6.11 10.37 4.63
CA ARG A 41 -6.04 11.17 3.41
C ARG A 41 -5.81 12.65 3.66
N GLN A 42 -6.52 13.21 4.66
CA GLN A 42 -6.50 14.65 4.92
C GLN A 42 -5.57 15.02 6.08
N ASN A 43 -5.54 14.19 7.13
CA ASN A 43 -4.82 14.49 8.36
C ASN A 43 -3.47 13.75 8.49
N GLY A 44 -2.99 13.06 7.43
CA GLY A 44 -1.74 12.32 7.48
C GLY A 44 -1.76 11.20 8.52
N ARG A 45 -0.68 11.02 9.29
CA ARG A 45 -0.63 9.96 10.29
C ARG A 45 -1.41 10.33 11.54
N VAL A 46 -2.37 9.49 11.92
CA VAL A 46 -3.21 9.65 13.11
C VAL A 46 -3.09 8.44 14.02
N ARG A 47 -3.00 8.67 15.33
CA ARG A 47 -3.08 7.62 16.35
C ARG A 47 -4.32 7.82 17.19
N ALA A 48 -5.20 6.81 17.20
CA ALA A 48 -6.46 6.90 17.90
C ALA A 48 -6.79 5.61 18.66
N VAL A 49 -7.52 5.72 19.76
CA VAL A 49 -7.95 4.59 20.57
C VAL A 49 -9.27 4.03 20.03
N ALA A 50 -9.30 2.74 19.74
CA ALA A 50 -10.52 1.98 19.47
C ALA A 50 -10.97 1.27 20.75
N LYS A 51 -11.92 1.90 21.46
CA LYS A 51 -12.42 1.38 22.74
C LYS A 51 -13.25 0.10 22.54
N GLY A 52 -12.95 -0.94 23.33
CA GLY A 52 -13.67 -2.22 23.32
C GLY A 52 -13.45 -3.05 22.05
N VAL A 53 -12.48 -2.73 21.20
CA VAL A 53 -12.23 -3.41 19.92
C VAL A 53 -11.90 -4.91 20.12
N ARG A 54 -11.32 -5.30 21.25
CA ARG A 54 -10.98 -6.70 21.56
C ARG A 54 -12.09 -7.50 22.24
N ARG A 55 -13.24 -6.91 22.51
CA ARG A 55 -14.39 -7.61 23.08
C ARG A 55 -15.04 -8.49 22.01
N THR A 56 -15.55 -9.66 22.40
CA THR A 56 -16.23 -10.62 21.50
C THR A 56 -17.39 -9.98 20.72
N LYS A 57 -18.12 -9.06 21.35
CA LYS A 57 -19.21 -8.28 20.73
C LYS A 57 -18.74 -6.85 20.39
N SER A 58 -17.54 -6.72 19.82
CA SER A 58 -17.03 -5.40 19.42
C SER A 58 -17.82 -4.85 18.23
N ARG A 59 -18.18 -3.56 18.32
CA ARG A 59 -18.81 -2.85 17.20
C ARG A 59 -17.86 -2.68 15.99
N PHE A 60 -16.55 -2.81 16.19
CA PHE A 60 -15.56 -2.66 15.13
C PHE A 60 -15.26 -3.98 14.40
N GLY A 61 -15.44 -5.16 15.08
CA GLY A 61 -15.08 -6.45 14.51
C GLY A 61 -13.64 -6.46 14.00
N GLY A 62 -13.42 -6.97 12.77
CA GLY A 62 -12.12 -6.99 12.09
C GLY A 62 -11.79 -5.73 11.26
N ARG A 63 -12.62 -4.66 11.36
CA ARG A 63 -12.50 -3.50 10.48
C ARG A 63 -11.22 -2.67 10.69
N LEU A 64 -10.61 -2.76 11.87
CA LEU A 64 -9.42 -2.00 12.25
C LEU A 64 -8.14 -2.87 12.31
N GLU A 65 -8.07 -3.90 11.49
CA GLU A 65 -6.85 -4.70 11.31
C GLU A 65 -5.93 -4.08 10.26
N PRO A 66 -4.60 -4.29 10.33
CA PRO A 66 -3.67 -3.80 9.31
C PRO A 66 -4.10 -4.15 7.88
N PHE A 67 -3.72 -3.34 6.90
CA PHE A 67 -4.10 -3.41 5.49
C PHE A 67 -5.56 -3.06 5.19
N THR A 68 -6.36 -2.66 6.19
CA THR A 68 -7.75 -2.25 5.93
C THR A 68 -7.80 -0.76 5.62
N HIS A 69 -8.42 -0.41 4.49
CA HIS A 69 -8.80 0.95 4.15
C HIS A 69 -10.20 1.21 4.72
N VAL A 70 -10.33 2.21 5.56
CA VAL A 70 -11.53 2.49 6.35
C VAL A 70 -11.91 3.97 6.25
N ASP A 71 -13.21 4.24 6.25
CA ASP A 71 -13.78 5.54 6.60
C ASP A 71 -13.98 5.57 8.11
N VAL A 72 -13.42 6.57 8.79
CA VAL A 72 -13.43 6.68 10.24
C VAL A 72 -14.00 8.01 10.72
N LEU A 73 -14.83 7.95 11.76
CA LEU A 73 -15.20 9.11 12.55
C LEU A 73 -14.32 9.16 13.80
N ILE A 74 -13.53 10.22 13.92
CA ILE A 74 -12.54 10.40 14.98
C ILE A 74 -12.92 11.61 15.83
N HIS A 75 -12.90 11.44 17.14
CA HIS A 75 -13.01 12.51 18.11
C HIS A 75 -11.63 12.86 18.68
N PRO A 76 -11.21 14.13 18.63
CA PRO A 76 -9.98 14.57 19.28
C PRO A 76 -10.00 14.31 20.78
N GLY A 77 -8.91 13.77 21.29
CA GLY A 77 -8.71 13.52 22.71
C GLY A 77 -7.55 14.33 23.27
N ARG A 78 -7.38 14.34 24.59
CA ARG A 78 -6.29 15.10 25.25
C ARG A 78 -4.89 14.56 24.89
N SER A 79 -4.72 13.25 24.81
CA SER A 79 -3.43 12.59 24.49
C SER A 79 -3.50 11.72 23.24
N LEU A 80 -4.61 11.04 23.02
CA LEU A 80 -4.90 10.23 21.84
C LEU A 80 -6.33 10.49 21.42
N ASP A 81 -6.55 10.55 20.12
CA ASP A 81 -7.88 10.64 19.56
C ASP A 81 -8.65 9.33 19.80
N VAL A 82 -9.97 9.36 19.60
CA VAL A 82 -10.85 8.20 19.83
C VAL A 82 -11.64 7.91 18.57
N ILE A 83 -11.53 6.67 18.06
CA ILE A 83 -12.36 6.19 16.94
C ILE A 83 -13.76 5.91 17.48
N GLN A 84 -14.75 6.61 16.92
CA GLN A 84 -16.16 6.40 17.25
C GLN A 84 -16.84 5.43 16.28
N GLN A 85 -16.55 5.56 14.99
CA GLN A 85 -17.09 4.72 13.93
C GLN A 85 -15.97 4.32 12.96
N ALA A 86 -16.11 3.14 12.36
CA ALA A 86 -15.24 2.67 11.30
C ALA A 86 -16.06 1.82 10.33
N GLU A 87 -15.98 2.16 9.05
CA GLU A 87 -16.60 1.44 7.95
C GLU A 87 -15.51 1.01 6.96
N VAL A 88 -15.58 -0.23 6.49
CA VAL A 88 -14.56 -0.75 5.56
C VAL A 88 -14.86 -0.24 4.17
N ILE A 89 -13.90 0.47 3.58
CA ILE A 89 -13.91 0.83 2.16
C ILE A 89 -13.33 -0.35 1.37
N ARG A 90 -12.18 -0.89 1.81
CA ARG A 90 -11.55 -2.06 1.19
C ARG A 90 -10.66 -2.81 2.18
N ALA A 91 -10.76 -4.14 2.21
CA ALA A 91 -9.91 -5.01 3.04
C ALA A 91 -8.87 -5.69 2.15
N TYR A 92 -7.66 -5.12 2.07
CA TYR A 92 -6.56 -5.72 1.32
C TYR A 92 -5.95 -6.93 2.04
N GLY A 93 -6.21 -7.09 3.35
CA GLY A 93 -5.56 -8.10 4.18
C GLY A 93 -5.89 -9.54 3.83
N LYS A 94 -7.11 -9.84 3.35
CA LYS A 94 -7.51 -11.21 3.02
C LYS A 94 -6.67 -11.82 1.90
N PRO A 95 -6.59 -11.22 0.69
CA PRO A 95 -5.77 -11.76 -0.39
C PRO A 95 -4.26 -11.75 -0.06
N LEU A 96 -3.79 -10.81 0.76
CA LEU A 96 -2.38 -10.79 1.16
C LEU A 96 -2.03 -11.89 2.16
N ALA A 97 -2.97 -12.31 3.02
CA ALA A 97 -2.70 -13.29 4.08
C ALA A 97 -2.44 -14.72 3.55
N THR A 98 -2.90 -15.05 2.36
CA THR A 98 -2.72 -16.36 1.73
C THR A 98 -1.41 -16.49 0.96
N ASP A 99 -0.75 -15.36 0.65
CA ASP A 99 0.50 -15.28 -0.12
C ASP A 99 1.60 -14.62 0.72
N TYR A 100 2.58 -15.39 1.17
CA TYR A 100 3.67 -14.89 2.02
C TYR A 100 4.50 -13.77 1.37
N PRO A 101 4.93 -13.85 0.11
CA PRO A 101 5.57 -12.76 -0.62
C PRO A 101 4.74 -11.47 -0.67
N ARG A 102 3.45 -11.56 -0.95
CA ARG A 102 2.53 -10.40 -0.96
C ARG A 102 2.36 -9.81 0.43
N TYR A 103 2.18 -10.65 1.45
CA TYR A 103 2.04 -10.21 2.83
C TYR A 103 3.27 -9.47 3.34
N THR A 104 4.47 -10.00 3.08
CA THR A 104 5.73 -9.37 3.49
C THR A 104 6.00 -8.06 2.76
N ALA A 105 5.71 -8.00 1.46
CA ALA A 105 5.80 -6.79 0.67
C ALA A 105 4.83 -5.71 1.20
N GLY A 106 3.57 -6.07 1.45
CA GLY A 106 2.58 -5.16 2.03
C GLY A 106 2.99 -4.67 3.42
N THR A 107 3.52 -5.55 4.28
CA THR A 107 4.01 -5.17 5.61
C THR A 107 5.16 -4.14 5.51
N ALA A 108 6.09 -4.36 4.57
CA ALA A 108 7.17 -3.40 4.31
C ALA A 108 6.64 -2.03 3.83
N MET A 109 5.57 -2.03 3.02
CA MET A 109 4.90 -0.78 2.61
C MET A 109 4.27 -0.03 3.78
N LEU A 110 3.54 -0.73 4.68
CA LEU A 110 2.96 -0.10 5.87
C LEU A 110 4.02 0.49 6.80
N GLU A 111 5.11 -0.25 7.04
CA GLU A 111 6.23 0.23 7.86
C GLU A 111 6.93 1.44 7.22
N THR A 112 7.09 1.44 5.90
CA THR A 112 7.68 2.56 5.14
C THR A 112 6.79 3.80 5.23
N ALA A 113 5.48 3.64 5.03
CA ALA A 113 4.51 4.72 5.16
C ALA A 113 4.57 5.37 6.55
N GLU A 114 4.62 4.55 7.62
CA GLU A 114 4.75 5.05 8.99
C GLU A 114 6.05 5.83 9.20
N LYS A 115 7.16 5.39 8.58
CA LYS A 115 8.47 6.04 8.69
C LYS A 115 8.55 7.36 7.96
N PHE A 116 7.93 7.46 6.78
CA PHE A 116 7.90 8.70 5.99
C PHE A 116 6.82 9.69 6.44
N THR A 117 6.02 9.34 7.43
CA THR A 117 5.06 10.26 8.07
C THR A 117 5.36 10.38 9.58
N PRO A 118 6.56 10.89 9.98
CA PRO A 118 7.01 10.87 11.37
C PRO A 118 6.19 11.78 12.29
N VAL A 119 5.64 12.87 11.75
CA VAL A 119 4.83 13.83 12.49
C VAL A 119 3.36 13.46 12.42
N GLU A 120 2.67 13.42 13.56
CA GLU A 120 1.23 13.16 13.61
C GLU A 120 0.45 14.38 13.14
N LYS A 121 -0.64 14.13 12.42
CA LYS A 121 -1.57 15.16 11.92
C LYS A 121 -0.93 16.14 10.92
N GLU A 122 0.16 15.75 10.28
CA GLU A 122 0.74 16.47 9.14
C GLU A 122 0.22 15.85 7.85
N PRO A 123 -0.49 16.63 6.97
CA PRO A 123 -1.04 16.11 5.73
C PRO A 123 0.01 15.46 4.82
N ALA A 124 -0.23 14.22 4.38
CA ALA A 124 0.68 13.43 3.56
C ALA A 124 -0.06 12.69 2.42
N ILE A 125 -0.92 13.44 1.70
CA ILE A 125 -1.82 12.87 0.70
C ILE A 125 -1.10 12.07 -0.38
N ARG A 126 0.08 12.48 -0.80
CA ARG A 126 0.84 11.76 -1.84
C ARG A 126 1.32 10.40 -1.35
N GLN A 127 1.80 10.30 -0.10
CA GLN A 127 2.18 9.04 0.53
C GLN A 127 0.94 8.15 0.74
N PHE A 128 -0.19 8.73 1.14
CA PHE A 128 -1.45 7.99 1.27
C PHE A 128 -1.90 7.38 -0.06
N LEU A 129 -1.96 8.17 -1.15
CA LEU A 129 -2.37 7.69 -2.47
C LEU A 129 -1.40 6.63 -3.03
N LEU A 130 -0.09 6.81 -2.80
CA LEU A 130 0.92 5.84 -3.21
C LEU A 130 0.75 4.51 -2.46
N LEU A 131 0.46 4.56 -1.14
CA LEU A 131 0.20 3.37 -0.34
C LEU A 131 -1.05 2.62 -0.83
N ILE A 132 -2.17 3.33 -1.06
CA ILE A 132 -3.40 2.72 -1.61
C ILE A 132 -3.11 2.02 -2.95
N GLY A 133 -2.41 2.71 -3.87
CA GLY A 133 -2.04 2.14 -5.17
C GLY A 133 -1.15 0.90 -5.05
N GLY A 134 -0.19 0.90 -4.13
CA GLY A 134 0.68 -0.24 -3.84
C GLY A 134 -0.07 -1.44 -3.26
N LEU A 135 -0.93 -1.21 -2.26
CA LEU A 135 -1.74 -2.27 -1.65
C LEU A 135 -2.76 -2.85 -2.64
N ARG A 136 -3.35 -2.02 -3.50
CA ARG A 136 -4.22 -2.46 -4.58
C ARG A 136 -3.48 -3.38 -5.55
N ALA A 137 -2.29 -2.96 -6.01
CA ALA A 137 -1.48 -3.74 -6.93
C ALA A 137 -0.99 -5.08 -6.36
N LEU A 138 -0.84 -5.19 -5.02
CA LEU A 138 -0.54 -6.45 -4.34
C LEU A 138 -1.78 -7.31 -4.11
N GLY A 139 -2.95 -6.70 -3.91
CA GLY A 139 -4.18 -7.40 -3.57
C GLY A 139 -5.07 -7.73 -4.77
N GLU A 140 -4.68 -7.38 -5.98
CA GLU A 140 -5.37 -7.83 -7.18
C GLU A 140 -5.13 -9.34 -7.34
N PRO A 141 -6.19 -10.17 -7.35
CA PRO A 141 -6.04 -11.61 -7.54
C PRO A 141 -5.42 -11.91 -8.91
N ASP A 142 -4.72 -13.03 -9.00
CA ASP A 142 -4.29 -13.56 -10.29
C ASP A 142 -5.52 -13.87 -11.13
N ALA A 143 -5.41 -13.73 -12.46
CA ALA A 143 -6.49 -14.13 -13.37
C ALA A 143 -6.92 -15.62 -13.15
N ALA A 144 -6.02 -16.45 -12.56
CA ALA A 144 -6.31 -17.81 -12.15
C ALA A 144 -7.33 -17.88 -10.99
N ASP A 145 -7.28 -16.93 -10.03
CA ASP A 145 -8.20 -16.92 -8.88
C ASP A 145 -9.66 -16.64 -9.33
N TYR A 146 -9.85 -15.87 -10.42
CA TYR A 146 -11.18 -15.65 -10.99
C TYR A 146 -11.76 -16.88 -11.68
N LEU A 147 -10.90 -17.77 -12.20
CA LEU A 147 -11.38 -19.02 -12.84
C LEU A 147 -11.87 -20.02 -11.78
N ASP A 148 -11.17 -20.12 -10.64
CA ASP A 148 -11.59 -20.99 -9.53
C ASP A 148 -12.88 -20.49 -8.86
N GLU A 149 -13.04 -19.15 -8.65
CA GLU A 149 -14.30 -18.60 -8.11
C GLU A 149 -15.46 -18.71 -9.09
N ALA A 150 -15.20 -18.63 -10.40
CA ALA A 150 -16.22 -18.85 -11.43
C ALA A 150 -16.65 -20.32 -11.50
N GLU A 151 -15.72 -21.27 -11.37
CA GLU A 151 -16.04 -22.70 -11.33
C GLU A 151 -16.80 -23.08 -10.06
N GLU A 152 -16.44 -22.52 -8.87
CA GLU A 152 -17.19 -22.73 -7.63
C GLU A 152 -18.60 -22.11 -7.68
N SER A 153 -18.77 -20.94 -8.33
CA SER A 153 -20.08 -20.32 -8.48
C SER A 153 -20.98 -21.10 -9.45
N ASP A 154 -20.43 -21.60 -10.56
CA ASP A 154 -21.13 -22.45 -11.52
C ASP A 154 -21.56 -23.80 -10.91
N GLU A 155 -20.75 -24.38 -10.02
CA GLU A 155 -21.08 -25.62 -9.33
C GLU A 155 -22.17 -25.39 -8.26
N ALA A 156 -22.11 -24.26 -7.54
CA ALA A 156 -23.14 -23.84 -6.57
C ALA A 156 -24.48 -23.53 -7.27
N ASP A 157 -24.47 -22.91 -8.44
CA ASP A 157 -25.67 -22.61 -9.22
C ASP A 157 -26.29 -23.89 -9.83
N ARG A 158 -25.46 -24.85 -10.28
CA ARG A 158 -25.94 -26.17 -10.74
C ARG A 158 -26.58 -26.99 -9.62
N LEU A 159 -26.05 -26.93 -8.38
CA LEU A 159 -26.65 -27.59 -7.23
C LEU A 159 -28.00 -26.95 -6.84
N ASN A 160 -28.09 -25.62 -6.91
CA ASN A 160 -29.33 -24.88 -6.66
C ASN A 160 -30.39 -25.12 -7.75
N GLU A 161 -29.98 -25.31 -9.00
CA GLU A 161 -30.88 -25.61 -10.11
C GLU A 161 -31.43 -27.05 -10.04
N ALA A 162 -30.61 -28.01 -9.56
CA ALA A 162 -31.04 -29.38 -9.32
C ALA A 162 -32.11 -29.49 -8.20
N ASP A 163 -32.03 -28.64 -7.18
CA ASP A 163 -33.04 -28.56 -6.10
C ASP A 163 -34.35 -27.88 -6.59
N ARG A 164 -34.28 -26.95 -7.54
CA ARG A 164 -35.48 -26.29 -8.12
C ARG A 164 -36.29 -27.16 -9.07
N LEU A 165 -35.71 -28.20 -9.66
CA LEU A 165 -36.40 -29.12 -10.54
C LEU A 165 -37.32 -30.13 -9.79
N ASN A 166 -37.35 -30.05 -8.47
CA ASN A 166 -38.19 -30.93 -7.62
C ASN A 166 -39.47 -30.25 -7.08
N GLU A 167 -39.84 -29.04 -7.53
CA GLU A 167 -41.12 -28.41 -7.20
C GLU A 167 -42.06 -28.44 -8.41
N PRO A 168 -43.34 -28.89 -8.28
CA PRO A 168 -44.28 -29.00 -9.39
C PRO A 168 -44.90 -27.66 -9.74
N ASP A 169 -44.86 -27.35 -11.04
CA ASP A 169 -45.69 -26.48 -11.88
C ASP A 169 -46.47 -25.35 -11.21
N ARG A 170 -46.07 -24.12 -11.53
CA ARG A 170 -47.01 -23.03 -11.83
C ARG A 170 -46.61 -22.30 -13.09
N LEU A 171 -47.37 -22.56 -14.17
CA LEU A 171 -47.42 -21.73 -15.36
C LEU A 171 -48.13 -20.43 -15.01
N ASP A 172 -47.55 -19.29 -15.35
CA ASP A 172 -48.31 -18.16 -15.90
C ASP A 172 -47.36 -17.22 -16.67
N ASP A 173 -47.86 -16.92 -17.85
CA ASP A 173 -47.37 -16.07 -18.93
C ASP A 173 -46.76 -14.72 -18.52
N VAL A 174 -45.86 -14.18 -19.35
CA VAL A 174 -46.07 -12.99 -20.16
C VAL A 174 -44.78 -12.29 -20.61
N ASP A 175 -44.71 -12.14 -21.92
CA ASP A 175 -44.17 -11.05 -22.75
C ASP A 175 -42.68 -10.73 -22.83
N LYS A 176 -42.27 -10.90 -24.04
CA LYS A 176 -41.13 -10.31 -24.75
C LYS A 176 -40.99 -8.80 -24.54
N LEU A 177 -39.80 -8.37 -24.32
CA LEU A 177 -39.26 -7.13 -24.91
C LEU A 177 -37.82 -7.40 -25.35
N ASP A 178 -37.64 -7.32 -26.66
CA ASP A 178 -36.38 -7.21 -27.35
C ASP A 178 -35.73 -5.87 -26.97
N ASP A 179 -34.50 -5.87 -26.49
CA ASP A 179 -33.59 -4.74 -26.63
C ASP A 179 -32.19 -5.32 -26.86
N ASP A 180 -31.78 -5.24 -28.11
CA ASP A 180 -30.41 -5.43 -28.58
C ASP A 180 -29.54 -4.30 -28.03
N ASP A 181 -28.88 -4.51 -26.92
CA ASP A 181 -27.70 -3.75 -26.55
C ASP A 181 -26.48 -4.66 -26.72
N GLU A 182 -25.88 -4.55 -27.91
CA GLU A 182 -24.51 -4.96 -28.19
C GLU A 182 -23.58 -4.25 -27.20
N PHE A 183 -23.35 -4.87 -26.04
CA PHE A 183 -22.20 -4.55 -25.22
C PHE A 183 -20.99 -5.10 -25.97
N ASP A 184 -20.22 -4.19 -26.55
CA ASP A 184 -18.83 -4.41 -26.95
C ASP A 184 -18.11 -5.11 -25.80
N GLU A 185 -17.90 -6.42 -25.91
CA GLU A 185 -16.90 -7.16 -25.17
C GLU A 185 -15.52 -6.63 -25.59
N ALA A 186 -15.18 -5.44 -25.10
CA ALA A 186 -13.80 -4.97 -25.11
C ALA A 186 -13.02 -5.93 -24.23
N ASP A 187 -12.28 -6.79 -24.91
CA ASP A 187 -11.21 -7.66 -24.49
C ASP A 187 -10.46 -7.07 -23.28
N GLU A 188 -10.97 -7.28 -22.06
CA GLU A 188 -10.31 -6.93 -20.83
C GLU A 188 -9.19 -7.95 -20.62
N LEU A 189 -8.12 -7.78 -21.43
CA LEU A 189 -6.86 -8.47 -21.29
C LEU A 189 -6.47 -8.40 -19.82
N ALA A 190 -6.67 -9.48 -19.11
CA ALA A 190 -6.26 -9.66 -17.71
C ALA A 190 -4.82 -9.18 -17.58
N SER A 191 -4.62 -8.04 -16.92
CA SER A 191 -3.29 -7.47 -16.75
C SER A 191 -2.45 -8.49 -16.01
N PRO A 192 -1.29 -8.92 -16.54
CA PRO A 192 -0.48 -9.96 -15.93
C PRO A 192 -0.16 -9.55 -14.49
N THR A 193 -0.39 -10.47 -13.56
CA THR A 193 -0.13 -10.28 -12.13
C THR A 193 1.27 -9.77 -11.92
N ARG A 194 1.37 -8.66 -11.24
CA ARG A 194 2.67 -8.03 -10.95
C ARG A 194 3.38 -8.76 -9.84
N GLU A 195 4.64 -9.13 -10.07
CA GLU A 195 5.47 -9.75 -9.05
C GLU A 195 5.54 -8.86 -7.79
N PRO A 196 5.23 -9.39 -6.58
CA PRO A 196 5.17 -8.61 -5.35
C PRO A 196 6.44 -7.80 -5.05
N ARG A 197 7.60 -8.35 -5.40
CA ARG A 197 8.90 -7.69 -5.26
C ARG A 197 9.00 -6.43 -6.12
N LEU A 198 8.57 -6.48 -7.38
CA LEU A 198 8.59 -5.30 -8.27
C LEU A 198 7.62 -4.21 -7.78
N VAL A 199 6.46 -4.63 -7.26
CA VAL A 199 5.48 -3.69 -6.67
C VAL A 199 6.08 -3.01 -5.45
N LEU A 200 6.76 -3.76 -4.56
CA LEU A 200 7.45 -3.20 -3.41
C LEU A 200 8.57 -2.24 -3.82
N ASP A 201 9.46 -2.65 -4.74
CA ASP A 201 10.58 -1.82 -5.18
C ASP A 201 10.09 -0.51 -5.81
N ALA A 202 9.03 -0.57 -6.63
CA ALA A 202 8.39 0.63 -7.20
C ALA A 202 7.82 1.54 -6.10
N TYR A 203 7.16 0.96 -5.10
CA TYR A 203 6.61 1.70 -3.97
C TYR A 203 7.73 2.40 -3.18
N LEU A 204 8.80 1.69 -2.83
CA LEU A 204 9.92 2.23 -2.06
C LEU A 204 10.64 3.36 -2.81
N LEU A 205 10.94 3.16 -4.10
CA LEU A 205 11.58 4.20 -4.93
C LEU A 205 10.73 5.46 -5.04
N ARG A 206 9.41 5.30 -5.23
CA ARG A 206 8.50 6.43 -5.34
C ARG A 206 8.24 7.12 -4.01
N SER A 207 8.18 6.36 -2.90
CA SER A 207 8.11 6.94 -1.56
C SER A 207 9.34 7.81 -1.27
N LEU A 208 10.54 7.33 -1.59
CA LEU A 208 11.77 8.11 -1.51
C LEU A 208 11.72 9.37 -2.39
N ALA A 209 11.21 9.24 -3.61
CA ALA A 209 11.10 10.38 -4.53
C ALA A 209 10.11 11.45 -4.01
N LEU A 210 9.00 11.05 -3.36
CA LEU A 210 8.05 11.97 -2.73
C LEU A 210 8.67 12.79 -1.59
N GLU A 211 9.63 12.18 -0.87
CA GLU A 211 10.40 12.84 0.20
C GLU A 211 11.62 13.64 -0.33
N GLY A 212 11.78 13.75 -1.64
CA GLY A 212 12.89 14.49 -2.25
C GLY A 212 14.18 13.67 -2.42
N TYR A 213 14.13 12.36 -2.16
CA TYR A 213 15.27 11.44 -2.30
C TYR A 213 15.18 10.60 -3.59
N ALA A 214 14.70 11.16 -4.69
CA ALA A 214 14.73 10.45 -5.97
C ALA A 214 16.18 10.11 -6.38
N PRO A 215 16.50 8.82 -6.65
CA PRO A 215 17.86 8.50 -7.06
C PRO A 215 18.15 9.06 -8.45
N SER A 216 19.34 9.70 -8.60
CA SER A 216 19.84 10.16 -9.89
C SER A 216 20.29 8.95 -10.72
N LEU A 217 19.55 8.61 -11.79
CA LEU A 217 19.82 7.44 -12.63
C LEU A 217 20.27 7.80 -14.06
N GLU A 218 20.12 9.05 -14.48
CA GLU A 218 20.41 9.51 -15.84
C GLU A 218 21.63 10.42 -15.92
N GLU A 219 22.03 10.95 -14.78
CA GLU A 219 23.19 11.82 -14.64
C GLU A 219 24.05 11.42 -13.43
N CYS A 220 25.28 11.88 -13.40
CA CYS A 220 26.16 11.63 -12.27
C CYS A 220 25.70 12.44 -11.05
N ALA A 221 25.32 11.77 -9.98
CA ALA A 221 24.83 12.37 -8.73
C ALA A 221 25.84 13.34 -8.06
N ARG A 222 27.11 13.36 -8.51
CA ARG A 222 28.14 14.25 -7.96
C ARG A 222 28.53 15.43 -8.87
N CYS A 223 28.68 15.19 -10.16
CA CYS A 223 29.15 16.21 -11.10
C CYS A 223 28.17 16.57 -12.20
N GLY A 224 26.97 15.99 -12.20
CA GLY A 224 25.90 16.32 -13.14
C GLY A 224 26.13 15.88 -14.59
N VAL A 225 27.25 15.17 -14.90
CA VAL A 225 27.48 14.71 -16.28
C VAL A 225 26.40 13.69 -16.66
N THR A 226 25.76 13.90 -17.81
CA THR A 226 24.69 13.01 -18.28
C THR A 226 25.28 11.84 -19.06
N ALA A 227 24.61 10.66 -18.99
CA ALA A 227 24.96 9.49 -19.80
C ALA A 227 24.87 9.79 -21.32
N ALA A 228 23.94 10.67 -21.71
CA ALA A 228 23.72 11.05 -23.10
C ALA A 228 24.87 11.87 -23.72
N SER A 229 25.69 12.53 -22.91
CA SER A 229 26.84 13.32 -23.42
C SER A 229 27.94 12.44 -24.00
N GLY A 230 27.89 11.12 -23.87
CA GLY A 230 28.82 10.13 -24.45
C GLY A 230 30.27 10.18 -23.93
N THR A 231 30.62 11.20 -23.16
CA THR A 231 32.01 11.43 -22.73
C THR A 231 32.40 10.69 -21.47
N ARG A 232 31.41 10.36 -20.60
CA ARG A 232 31.66 9.68 -19.32
C ARG A 232 30.49 8.78 -18.93
N PRO A 233 30.62 7.46 -19.11
CA PRO A 233 29.58 6.53 -18.73
C PRO A 233 29.35 6.54 -17.20
N LEU A 234 28.09 6.34 -16.80
CA LEU A 234 27.72 6.10 -15.41
C LEU A 234 28.03 4.63 -15.09
N VAL A 235 28.93 4.38 -14.16
CA VAL A 235 29.52 3.05 -13.95
C VAL A 235 29.24 2.45 -12.57
N ALA A 236 28.77 3.25 -11.61
CA ALA A 236 28.54 2.77 -10.27
C ALA A 236 27.36 3.49 -9.62
N PHE A 237 26.74 2.84 -8.62
CA PHE A 237 25.68 3.39 -7.79
C PHE A 237 26.21 3.62 -6.37
N THR A 238 25.97 4.79 -5.82
CA THR A 238 26.43 5.17 -4.50
C THR A 238 25.27 5.74 -3.69
N VAL A 239 24.87 5.06 -2.62
CA VAL A 239 23.77 5.50 -1.75
C VAL A 239 24.05 6.87 -1.14
N ALA A 240 25.30 7.12 -0.69
CA ALA A 240 25.72 8.38 -0.09
C ALA A 240 25.71 9.57 -1.07
N SER A 241 25.82 9.33 -2.37
CA SER A 241 25.75 10.39 -3.40
C SER A 241 24.34 10.53 -4.00
N GLY A 242 23.42 9.65 -3.65
CA GLY A 242 22.04 9.74 -4.12
C GLY A 242 21.82 9.15 -5.51
N GLY A 243 22.66 8.20 -5.99
CA GLY A 243 22.42 7.62 -7.31
C GLY A 243 23.66 7.14 -8.06
N MET A 244 23.54 7.12 -9.39
CA MET A 244 24.61 6.73 -10.30
C MET A 244 25.73 7.76 -10.33
N VAL A 245 26.98 7.29 -10.46
CA VAL A 245 28.17 8.14 -10.60
C VAL A 245 29.03 7.70 -11.77
N CYS A 246 29.72 8.68 -12.40
CA CYS A 246 30.69 8.40 -13.44
C CYS A 246 32.00 7.81 -12.86
N ALA A 247 32.89 7.30 -13.73
CA ALA A 247 34.16 6.70 -13.32
C ALA A 247 35.02 7.62 -12.43
N ASN A 248 35.05 8.92 -12.73
CA ASN A 248 35.84 9.89 -11.96
C ASN A 248 35.27 10.20 -10.57
N CYS A 249 33.96 10.01 -10.38
CA CYS A 249 33.26 10.27 -9.12
C CYS A 249 33.02 9.00 -8.28
N ARG A 250 33.38 7.83 -8.83
CA ARG A 250 33.24 6.56 -8.14
C ARG A 250 34.03 6.54 -6.84
N GLN A 251 33.40 6.04 -5.78
CA GLN A 251 34.01 5.89 -4.46
C GLN A 251 34.23 4.41 -4.12
N PRO A 252 35.18 4.09 -3.22
CA PRO A 252 35.26 2.74 -2.65
C PRO A 252 33.94 2.33 -2.03
N GLY A 253 33.52 1.08 -2.23
CA GLY A 253 32.21 0.57 -1.75
C GLY A 253 31.01 0.91 -2.61
N SER A 254 31.17 1.64 -3.74
CA SER A 254 30.08 1.83 -4.71
C SER A 254 29.72 0.52 -5.40
N ALA A 255 28.45 0.21 -5.53
CA ALA A 255 27.97 -0.92 -6.33
C ALA A 255 28.18 -0.65 -7.83
N SER A 256 28.31 -1.70 -8.62
CA SER A 256 28.43 -1.60 -10.09
C SER A 256 27.27 -2.36 -10.75
N PRO A 257 26.05 -1.79 -10.73
CA PRO A 257 24.89 -2.48 -11.23
C PRO A 257 24.94 -2.72 -12.74
N ALA A 258 24.30 -3.80 -13.19
CA ALA A 258 24.09 -4.04 -14.61
C ALA A 258 23.27 -2.89 -15.23
N PRO A 259 23.55 -2.50 -16.50
CA PRO A 259 22.75 -1.47 -17.17
C PRO A 259 21.24 -1.77 -17.19
N GLN A 260 20.87 -3.05 -17.28
CA GLN A 260 19.50 -3.53 -17.25
C GLN A 260 18.85 -3.29 -15.87
N THR A 261 19.61 -3.40 -14.78
CA THR A 261 19.14 -3.08 -13.43
C THR A 261 18.84 -1.60 -13.26
N VAL A 262 19.71 -0.74 -13.81
CA VAL A 262 19.48 0.71 -13.81
C VAL A 262 18.25 1.06 -14.67
N ALA A 263 18.07 0.40 -15.83
CA ALA A 263 16.89 0.56 -16.68
C ALA A 263 15.61 0.11 -15.93
N LEU A 264 15.65 -0.99 -15.17
CA LEU A 264 14.56 -1.44 -14.33
C LEU A 264 14.20 -0.41 -13.26
N MET A 265 15.18 0.14 -12.52
CA MET A 265 14.93 1.20 -11.53
C MET A 265 14.22 2.42 -12.15
N ARG A 266 14.62 2.83 -13.35
CA ARG A 266 13.96 3.92 -14.10
C ARG A 266 12.51 3.57 -14.45
N ALA A 267 12.27 2.34 -14.95
CA ALA A 267 10.94 1.85 -15.30
C ALA A 267 10.02 1.85 -14.07
N LEU A 268 10.50 1.37 -12.92
CA LEU A 268 9.75 1.35 -11.67
C LEU A 268 9.42 2.76 -11.17
N LEU A 269 10.34 3.70 -11.25
CA LEU A 269 10.09 5.10 -10.89
C LEU A 269 9.01 5.75 -11.78
N ARG A 270 9.07 5.51 -13.09
CA ARG A 270 8.15 6.09 -14.07
C ARG A 270 6.79 5.38 -14.14
N GLY A 271 6.70 4.14 -13.63
CA GLY A 271 5.50 3.32 -13.73
C GLY A 271 5.39 2.56 -15.05
N ASP A 272 6.48 2.40 -15.76
CA ASP A 272 6.52 1.57 -16.95
C ASP A 272 6.57 0.08 -16.57
N TRP A 273 5.37 -0.44 -16.25
CA TRP A 273 5.20 -1.84 -15.85
C TRP A 273 5.54 -2.80 -16.98
N ALA A 274 5.28 -2.40 -18.23
CA ALA A 274 5.61 -3.24 -19.38
C ALA A 274 7.12 -3.49 -19.49
N ALA A 275 7.94 -2.46 -19.28
CA ALA A 275 9.38 -2.61 -19.22
C ALA A 275 9.84 -3.36 -17.96
N ALA A 276 9.24 -3.08 -16.80
CA ALA A 276 9.60 -3.74 -15.55
C ALA A 276 9.34 -5.26 -15.59
N MET A 277 8.21 -5.69 -16.11
CA MET A 277 7.84 -7.11 -16.22
C MET A 277 8.72 -7.90 -17.20
N ARG A 278 9.31 -7.26 -18.21
CA ARG A 278 10.26 -7.91 -19.12
C ARG A 278 11.66 -8.12 -18.53
N SER A 279 11.94 -7.58 -17.33
CA SER A 279 13.25 -7.71 -16.68
C SER A 279 13.53 -9.15 -16.25
N GLU A 280 14.79 -9.55 -16.28
CA GLU A 280 15.22 -10.87 -15.82
C GLU A 280 15.31 -10.92 -14.28
N ARG A 281 15.12 -12.11 -13.70
CA ARG A 281 15.20 -12.36 -12.26
C ARG A 281 16.47 -11.80 -11.61
N ARG A 282 17.64 -11.98 -12.26
CA ARG A 282 18.92 -11.47 -11.73
C ARG A 282 18.93 -9.96 -11.56
N HIS A 283 18.35 -9.22 -12.51
CA HIS A 283 18.28 -7.76 -12.45
C HIS A 283 17.25 -7.29 -11.40
N ARG A 284 16.17 -8.05 -11.19
CA ARG A 284 15.19 -7.80 -10.12
C ARG A 284 15.83 -7.97 -8.74
N VAL A 285 16.62 -9.03 -8.53
CA VAL A 285 17.34 -9.28 -7.27
C VAL A 285 18.34 -8.16 -6.99
N GLU A 286 19.16 -7.77 -8.00
CA GLU A 286 20.11 -6.67 -7.87
C GLU A 286 19.40 -5.33 -7.59
N CYS A 287 18.30 -5.05 -8.30
CA CYS A 287 17.46 -3.86 -8.08
C CYS A 287 16.96 -3.78 -6.63
N SER A 288 16.34 -4.86 -6.13
CA SER A 288 15.83 -4.91 -4.76
C SER A 288 16.92 -4.67 -3.72
N GLY A 289 18.13 -5.24 -3.93
CA GLY A 289 19.28 -4.99 -3.05
C GLY A 289 19.69 -3.51 -3.01
N LEU A 290 19.75 -2.87 -4.20
CA LEU A 290 20.08 -1.44 -4.30
C LEU A 290 18.99 -0.56 -3.68
N VAL A 291 17.73 -0.84 -3.95
CA VAL A 291 16.58 -0.10 -3.39
C VAL A 291 16.55 -0.22 -1.87
N ALA A 292 16.74 -1.43 -1.33
CA ALA A 292 16.80 -1.67 0.11
C ALA A 292 17.96 -0.92 0.77
N ALA A 293 19.15 -0.97 0.18
CA ALA A 293 20.32 -0.24 0.69
C ALA A 293 20.11 1.27 0.63
N TYR A 294 19.49 1.76 -0.43
CA TYR A 294 19.19 3.18 -0.61
C TYR A 294 18.16 3.68 0.39
N LEU A 295 17.07 2.92 0.58
CA LEU A 295 16.06 3.22 1.60
C LEU A 295 16.65 3.21 3.01
N GLN A 296 17.47 2.19 3.33
CA GLN A 296 18.09 2.09 4.65
C GLN A 296 19.01 3.27 4.95
N TRP A 297 19.72 3.79 3.96
CA TRP A 297 20.57 4.97 4.10
C TRP A 297 19.77 6.22 4.46
N HIS A 298 18.59 6.40 3.87
CA HIS A 298 17.75 7.58 4.12
C HIS A 298 16.85 7.43 5.36
N LEU A 299 16.66 6.21 5.86
CA LEU A 299 15.94 5.96 7.10
C LEU A 299 16.96 5.72 8.22
N GLU A 300 16.83 6.43 9.35
CA GLU A 300 17.68 6.25 10.52
C GLU A 300 17.61 4.83 11.11
N HIS A 301 16.53 4.11 10.82
CA HIS A 301 16.28 2.77 11.33
C HIS A 301 15.85 1.83 10.21
N SER A 302 16.39 0.61 10.21
CA SER A 302 16.00 -0.42 9.23
C SER A 302 14.54 -0.84 9.39
N ILE A 303 13.83 -1.00 8.27
CA ILE A 303 12.46 -1.55 8.24
C ILE A 303 12.55 -3.05 8.51
N ARG A 304 11.89 -3.53 9.59
CA ARG A 304 12.00 -4.92 10.06
C ARG A 304 11.54 -5.96 9.03
N SER A 305 10.48 -5.66 8.33
CA SER A 305 9.87 -6.56 7.33
C SER A 305 10.72 -6.75 6.07
N LEU A 306 11.62 -5.83 5.71
CA LEU A 306 12.53 -6.00 4.56
C LEU A 306 13.39 -7.27 4.66
N ARG A 307 13.77 -7.68 5.87
CA ARG A 307 14.54 -8.91 6.09
C ARG A 307 13.81 -10.18 5.64
N HIS A 308 12.49 -10.16 5.60
CA HIS A 308 11.65 -11.30 5.19
C HIS A 308 11.43 -11.31 3.67
N VAL A 309 11.43 -10.15 3.03
CA VAL A 309 11.29 -10.02 1.55
C VAL A 309 12.52 -10.53 0.82
N GLU A 310 13.73 -10.33 1.39
CA GLU A 310 14.98 -10.77 0.77
C GLU A 310 15.15 -12.31 0.73
N ARG A 311 14.40 -13.05 1.55
CA ARG A 311 14.50 -14.51 1.70
C ARG A 311 13.43 -15.31 0.95
N ALA A 312 12.43 -14.64 0.41
CA ALA A 312 11.37 -15.25 -0.40
C ALA A 312 11.71 -15.12 -1.90
#